data_907b3ec6984fb9abb9a039f67f5a09c1
#
_entry.id   907b3ec6984fb9abb9a039f67f5a09c1
#
_cell.length_a   1.000
_cell.length_b   1.000
_cell.length_c   1.000
_cell.angle_alpha   90.00
_cell.angle_beta   90.00
_cell.angle_gamma   90.00
#
_symmetry.space_group_name_H-M   'P 1'
#
loop_
_entity.id
_entity.type
_entity.pdbx_description
1 polymer ?
#
loop_
_entity_poly.entity_id
_entity_poly.type
_entity_poly.pdbx_seq_one_letter_code
_entity_poly.pdbx_strand_id
1 'polypeptide(L)'
;QGGWPVGAVLTAVLVALLYPLGERWFGQGGGWVLSFVFAMFPALVIAVLGRRLVETPQFLTARRVADLRRAGREAEAARLAQAHGAHPQQAQHTGLSAMFRGASLRPTLSLALGFFLNWFAIVIFAVLGTSVLGGAGGTPGKGVDFSSALQVLIISNLAGFLGYVFHGWLGDRIGRRNAVAIGWMLGGLAFALMLNAPSGDFWRIVPLYSLGLFFLIGPYAAALFLIGESFPSHIRATASSFVNAMGQVGAIAAGFGVTWTLSQGADWAQAALYWGAIPCAASG
;
A
#
# COMPACT_ATOMS: atom_id res chain seq x y z
N GLN A 1 2.78 -6.93 8.11
CA GLN A 1 2.55 -6.35 6.78
C GLN A 1 2.20 -7.40 5.71
N GLY A 2 2.67 -8.63 5.82
CA GLY A 2 2.33 -9.72 4.88
C GLY A 2 0.85 -10.03 4.72
N GLY A 3 -0.03 -9.47 5.54
CA GLY A 3 -1.48 -9.66 5.43
C GLY A 3 -2.09 -9.13 4.13
N TRP A 4 -1.52 -8.05 3.56
CA TRP A 4 -2.07 -7.46 2.33
C TRP A 4 -1.97 -8.39 1.11
N PRO A 5 -0.78 -8.94 0.74
CA PRO A 5 -0.71 -9.86 -0.39
C PRO A 5 -1.44 -11.18 -0.14
N VAL A 6 -1.47 -11.67 1.11
CA VAL A 6 -2.28 -12.85 1.46
C VAL A 6 -3.78 -12.56 1.26
N GLY A 7 -4.26 -11.39 1.69
CA GLY A 7 -5.63 -10.94 1.45
C GLY A 7 -5.94 -10.82 -0.05
N ALA A 8 -5.02 -10.28 -0.85
CA ALA A 8 -5.18 -10.17 -2.30
C ALA A 8 -5.27 -11.55 -2.98
N VAL A 9 -4.42 -12.51 -2.58
CA VAL A 9 -4.51 -13.90 -3.07
C VAL A 9 -5.85 -14.53 -2.70
N LEU A 10 -6.26 -14.42 -1.43
CA LEU A 10 -7.55 -14.96 -0.99
C LEU A 10 -8.71 -14.34 -1.74
N THR A 11 -8.69 -13.03 -1.97
CA THR A 11 -9.73 -12.33 -2.75
C THR A 11 -9.75 -12.81 -4.19
N ALA A 12 -8.59 -12.94 -4.84
CA ALA A 12 -8.52 -13.43 -6.23
C ALA A 12 -9.04 -14.88 -6.35
N VAL A 13 -8.69 -15.75 -5.40
CA VAL A 13 -9.20 -17.13 -5.35
C VAL A 13 -10.71 -17.14 -5.11
N LEU A 14 -11.21 -16.34 -4.18
CA LEU A 14 -12.65 -16.22 -3.92
C LEU A 14 -13.41 -15.73 -5.15
N VAL A 15 -12.91 -14.70 -5.83
CA VAL A 15 -13.52 -14.21 -7.09
C VAL A 15 -13.51 -15.29 -8.15
N ALA A 16 -12.40 -16.01 -8.34
CA ALA A 16 -12.31 -17.10 -9.32
C ALA A 16 -13.33 -18.21 -9.07
N LEU A 17 -13.64 -18.52 -7.81
CA LEU A 17 -14.60 -19.55 -7.42
C LEU A 17 -16.05 -19.03 -7.43
N LEU A 18 -16.28 -17.84 -6.88
CA LEU A 18 -17.62 -17.32 -6.64
C LEU A 18 -18.22 -16.62 -7.86
N TYR A 19 -17.40 -16.04 -8.72
CA TYR A 19 -17.87 -15.33 -9.90
C TYR A 19 -18.70 -16.22 -10.83
N PRO A 20 -18.22 -17.40 -11.27
CA PRO A 20 -19.01 -18.30 -12.11
C PRO A 20 -20.29 -18.80 -11.43
N LEU A 21 -20.24 -19.03 -10.11
CA LEU A 21 -21.39 -19.45 -9.33
C LEU A 21 -22.46 -18.35 -9.25
N GLY A 22 -22.05 -17.12 -9.00
CA GLY A 22 -22.95 -15.99 -8.95
C GLY A 22 -23.63 -15.69 -10.28
N GLU A 23 -22.89 -15.79 -11.39
CA GLU A 23 -23.47 -15.67 -12.74
C GLU A 23 -24.51 -16.74 -13.01
N ARG A 24 -24.30 -17.98 -12.54
CA ARG A 24 -25.27 -19.09 -12.69
C ARG A 24 -26.53 -18.89 -11.84
N TRP A 25 -26.42 -18.34 -10.63
CA TRP A 25 -27.53 -18.22 -9.69
C TRP A 25 -28.35 -16.95 -9.85
N PHE A 26 -27.69 -15.84 -10.19
CA PHE A 26 -28.30 -14.51 -10.19
C PHE A 26 -28.29 -13.85 -11.58
N GLY A 27 -27.73 -14.53 -12.60
CA GLY A 27 -27.60 -13.95 -13.94
C GLY A 27 -26.47 -12.96 -14.07
N GLN A 28 -26.50 -12.15 -15.13
CA GLN A 28 -25.44 -11.20 -15.46
C GLN A 28 -25.16 -10.19 -14.33
N GLY A 29 -23.92 -10.15 -13.87
CA GLY A 29 -23.48 -9.34 -12.72
C GLY A 29 -23.58 -10.05 -11.36
N GLY A 30 -24.23 -11.21 -11.29
CA GLY A 30 -24.39 -11.99 -10.04
C GLY A 30 -23.07 -12.47 -9.46
N GLY A 31 -22.05 -12.66 -10.28
CA GLY A 31 -20.69 -13.01 -9.83
C GLY A 31 -20.09 -11.98 -8.89
N TRP A 32 -20.24 -10.72 -9.20
CA TRP A 32 -19.77 -9.63 -8.33
C TRP A 32 -20.58 -9.53 -7.04
N VAL A 33 -21.91 -9.67 -7.12
CA VAL A 33 -22.79 -9.64 -5.93
C VAL A 33 -22.37 -10.72 -4.94
N LEU A 34 -22.17 -11.96 -5.40
CA LEU A 34 -21.76 -13.06 -4.54
C LEU A 34 -20.38 -12.83 -3.93
N SER A 35 -19.43 -12.33 -4.73
CA SER A 35 -18.08 -12.00 -4.25
C SER A 35 -18.09 -10.93 -3.15
N PHE A 36 -18.89 -9.88 -3.29
CA PHE A 36 -19.03 -8.84 -2.26
C PHE A 36 -19.71 -9.35 -0.99
N VAL A 37 -20.75 -10.16 -1.11
CA VAL A 37 -21.41 -10.78 0.06
C VAL A 37 -20.42 -11.61 0.86
N PHE A 38 -19.59 -12.41 0.20
CA PHE A 38 -18.55 -13.18 0.89
C PHE A 38 -17.45 -12.29 1.50
N ALA A 39 -17.11 -11.15 0.88
CA ALA A 39 -16.14 -10.20 1.43
C ALA A 39 -16.63 -9.51 2.72
N MET A 40 -17.94 -9.49 2.99
CA MET A 40 -18.49 -9.00 4.27
C MET A 40 -18.18 -9.93 5.46
N PHE A 41 -17.98 -11.22 5.22
CA PHE A 41 -17.79 -12.18 6.32
C PHE A 41 -16.55 -11.90 7.17
N PRO A 42 -15.33 -11.69 6.61
CA PRO A 42 -14.17 -11.29 7.39
C PRO A 42 -14.40 -9.99 8.19
N ALA A 43 -15.11 -9.01 7.62
CA ALA A 43 -15.42 -7.76 8.33
C ALA A 43 -16.30 -8.00 9.56
N LEU A 44 -17.30 -8.87 9.47
CA LEU A 44 -18.13 -9.26 10.59
C LEU A 44 -17.33 -9.98 11.69
N VAL A 45 -16.44 -10.90 11.28
CA VAL A 45 -15.53 -11.60 12.21
C VAL A 45 -14.63 -10.60 12.94
N ILE A 46 -14.04 -9.65 12.23
CA ILE A 46 -13.19 -8.60 12.83
C ILE A 46 -14.03 -7.70 13.76
N ALA A 47 -15.24 -7.33 13.39
CA ALA A 47 -16.12 -6.52 14.22
C ALA A 47 -16.48 -7.23 15.55
N VAL A 48 -16.69 -8.54 15.52
CA VAL A 48 -16.97 -9.35 16.72
C VAL A 48 -15.71 -9.51 17.58
N LEU A 49 -14.59 -9.87 16.97
CA LEU A 49 -13.31 -10.06 17.67
C LEU A 49 -12.78 -8.73 18.22
N GLY A 50 -12.96 -7.62 17.50
CA GLY A 50 -12.54 -6.29 17.89
C GLY A 50 -13.15 -5.81 19.22
N ARG A 51 -14.35 -6.30 19.55
CA ARG A 51 -15.00 -6.00 20.85
C ARG A 51 -14.24 -6.59 22.04
N ARG A 52 -13.38 -7.58 21.82
CA ARG A 52 -12.57 -8.23 22.86
C ARG A 52 -11.15 -7.68 22.96
N LEU A 53 -10.76 -6.76 22.05
CA LEU A 53 -9.45 -6.15 22.09
C LEU A 53 -9.36 -5.16 23.27
N VAL A 54 -8.33 -5.35 24.08
CA VAL A 54 -7.99 -4.43 25.17
C VAL A 54 -7.12 -3.32 24.60
N GLU A 55 -7.40 -2.09 25.00
CA GLU A 55 -6.58 -0.93 24.59
C GLU A 55 -5.13 -1.06 25.06
N THR A 56 -4.22 -0.51 24.26
CA THR A 56 -2.79 -0.58 24.59
C THR A 56 -2.49 0.19 25.87
N PRO A 57 -1.58 -0.32 26.75
CA PRO A 57 -1.19 0.39 27.97
C PRO A 57 -0.69 1.82 27.70
N GLN A 58 -0.03 2.04 26.56
CA GLN A 58 0.47 3.35 26.14
C GLN A 58 -0.67 4.33 25.88
N PHE A 59 -1.75 3.90 25.20
CA PHE A 59 -2.92 4.73 24.94
C PHE A 59 -3.65 5.07 26.26
N LEU A 60 -3.85 4.08 27.13
CA LEU A 60 -4.49 4.30 28.45
C LEU A 60 -3.71 5.28 29.31
N THR A 61 -2.38 5.18 29.32
CA THR A 61 -1.50 6.11 30.02
C THR A 61 -1.59 7.52 29.43
N ALA A 62 -1.50 7.65 28.10
CA ALA A 62 -1.59 8.95 27.44
C ALA A 62 -2.95 9.62 27.71
N ARG A 63 -4.05 8.86 27.68
CA ARG A 63 -5.39 9.34 28.02
C ARG A 63 -5.46 9.81 29.47
N ARG A 64 -4.92 9.05 30.42
CA ARG A 64 -4.92 9.41 31.84
C ARG A 64 -4.08 10.67 32.12
N VAL A 65 -2.95 10.84 31.44
CA VAL A 65 -2.15 12.09 31.47
C VAL A 65 -2.95 13.28 30.96
N ALA A 66 -3.66 13.11 29.83
CA ALA A 66 -4.51 14.16 29.27
C ALA A 66 -5.67 14.54 30.22
N ASP A 67 -6.31 13.58 30.84
CA ASP A 67 -7.40 13.80 31.78
C ASP A 67 -6.91 14.53 33.07
N LEU A 68 -5.74 14.15 33.59
CA LEU A 68 -5.12 14.84 34.73
C LEU A 68 -4.80 16.31 34.40
N ARG A 69 -4.30 16.59 33.19
CA ARG A 69 -4.05 17.98 32.74
C ARG A 69 -5.34 18.77 32.63
N ARG A 70 -6.41 18.20 32.07
CA ARG A 70 -7.72 18.86 32.01
C ARG A 70 -8.29 19.16 33.39
N ALA A 71 -7.99 18.32 34.38
CA ALA A 71 -8.36 18.50 35.76
C ALA A 71 -7.44 19.46 36.55
N GLY A 72 -6.46 20.13 35.90
CA GLY A 72 -5.52 21.03 36.54
C GLY A 72 -4.45 20.36 37.41
N ARG A 73 -4.35 19.02 37.39
CA ARG A 73 -3.40 18.21 38.20
C ARG A 73 -2.06 18.02 37.47
N GLU A 74 -1.41 19.12 37.09
CA GLU A 74 -0.21 19.13 36.25
C GLU A 74 0.97 18.32 36.86
N ALA A 75 1.16 18.41 38.19
CA ALA A 75 2.26 17.69 38.87
C ALA A 75 2.10 16.16 38.77
N GLU A 76 0.88 15.66 38.88
CA GLU A 76 0.59 14.23 38.74
C GLU A 76 0.66 13.77 37.30
N ALA A 77 0.18 14.59 36.37
CA ALA A 77 0.30 14.34 34.94
C ALA A 77 1.78 14.21 34.53
N ALA A 78 2.64 15.13 35.02
CA ALA A 78 4.06 15.11 34.77
C ALA A 78 4.76 13.86 35.34
N ARG A 79 4.43 13.49 36.59
CA ARG A 79 4.96 12.26 37.21
C ARG A 79 4.58 11.00 36.44
N LEU A 80 3.31 10.89 36.03
CA LEU A 80 2.83 9.75 35.27
C LEU A 80 3.48 9.68 33.88
N ALA A 81 3.64 10.82 33.21
CA ALA A 81 4.32 10.91 31.93
C ALA A 81 5.80 10.49 32.03
N GLN A 82 6.53 10.99 33.03
CA GLN A 82 7.94 10.61 33.27
C GLN A 82 8.12 9.13 33.59
N ALA A 83 7.24 8.55 34.42
CA ALA A 83 7.28 7.15 34.77
C ALA A 83 7.12 6.21 33.56
N HIS A 84 6.51 6.71 32.46
CA HIS A 84 6.29 5.96 31.21
C HIS A 84 7.16 6.47 30.05
N GLY A 85 8.25 7.20 30.32
CA GLY A 85 9.25 7.62 29.34
C GLY A 85 8.80 8.78 28.42
N ALA A 86 7.73 9.49 28.76
CA ALA A 86 7.30 10.68 28.04
C ALA A 86 7.99 11.94 28.62
N HIS A 87 8.83 12.59 27.82
CA HIS A 87 9.47 13.86 28.23
C HIS A 87 8.48 15.02 28.16
N PRO A 88 8.26 15.81 29.24
CA PRO A 88 7.29 16.92 29.28
C PRO A 88 7.51 17.99 28.23
N GLN A 89 8.76 18.25 27.85
CA GLN A 89 9.13 19.25 26.85
C GLN A 89 8.76 18.88 25.40
N GLN A 90 8.52 17.58 25.11
CA GLN A 90 8.12 17.11 23.79
C GLN A 90 6.64 17.34 23.47
N ALA A 91 5.81 17.64 24.46
CA ALA A 91 4.39 17.88 24.30
C ALA A 91 4.04 19.25 23.66
N GLN A 92 4.99 20.18 23.58
CA GLN A 92 4.72 21.54 23.11
C GLN A 92 4.61 21.68 21.58
N HIS A 93 5.07 20.70 20.79
CA HIS A 93 5.04 20.74 19.33
C HIS A 93 4.53 19.43 18.72
N THR A 94 3.25 19.11 18.97
CA THR A 94 2.61 17.87 18.44
C THR A 94 1.79 18.10 17.16
N GLY A 95 1.78 19.32 16.62
CA GLY A 95 0.99 19.67 15.44
C GLY A 95 1.63 19.27 14.11
N LEU A 96 0.82 19.26 13.04
CA LEU A 96 1.27 19.04 11.66
C LEU A 96 2.48 19.90 11.26
N SER A 97 2.54 21.14 11.76
CA SER A 97 3.65 22.06 11.47
C SER A 97 5.02 21.59 12.00
N ALA A 98 5.05 20.73 13.01
CA ALA A 98 6.32 20.25 13.60
C ALA A 98 7.10 19.35 12.64
N MET A 99 6.43 18.59 11.78
CA MET A 99 7.09 17.72 10.80
C MET A 99 7.75 18.53 9.65
N PHE A 100 7.31 19.76 9.41
CA PHE A 100 7.86 20.64 8.35
C PHE A 100 8.94 21.59 8.88
N ARG A 101 9.52 21.33 10.07
CA ARG A 101 10.54 22.19 10.68
C ARG A 101 11.81 21.42 11.02
N GLY A 102 12.93 22.14 10.99
CA GLY A 102 14.22 21.59 11.41
C GLY A 102 14.63 20.29 10.71
N ALA A 103 15.17 19.36 11.46
CA ALA A 103 15.66 18.07 10.96
C ALA A 103 14.57 17.15 10.38
N SER A 104 13.29 17.38 10.73
CA SER A 104 12.17 16.57 10.24
C SER A 104 11.71 16.95 8.83
N LEU A 105 12.04 18.14 8.32
CA LEU A 105 11.58 18.63 7.02
C LEU A 105 12.03 17.73 5.88
N ARG A 106 13.32 17.40 5.82
CA ARG A 106 13.88 16.58 4.74
C ARG A 106 13.27 15.17 4.68
N PRO A 107 13.21 14.39 5.77
CA PRO A 107 12.54 13.10 5.75
C PRO A 107 11.03 13.22 5.45
N THR A 108 10.34 14.27 5.91
CA THR A 108 8.92 14.49 5.58
C THR A 108 8.73 14.62 4.06
N LEU A 109 9.49 15.51 3.42
CA LEU A 109 9.34 15.75 1.98
C LEU A 109 9.76 14.54 1.13
N SER A 110 10.90 13.90 1.45
CA SER A 110 11.39 12.76 0.68
C SER A 110 10.48 11.54 0.79
N LEU A 111 10.03 11.20 2.00
CA LEU A 111 9.13 10.07 2.21
C LEU A 111 7.73 10.34 1.64
N ALA A 112 7.21 11.56 1.81
CA ALA A 112 5.92 11.95 1.23
C ALA A 112 5.94 11.86 -0.30
N LEU A 113 6.99 12.37 -0.95
CA LEU A 113 7.14 12.28 -2.41
C LEU A 113 7.34 10.84 -2.87
N GLY A 114 8.18 10.06 -2.19
CA GLY A 114 8.38 8.64 -2.50
C GLY A 114 7.08 7.84 -2.41
N PHE A 115 6.30 8.01 -1.34
CA PHE A 115 4.99 7.37 -1.19
C PHE A 115 3.98 7.87 -2.22
N PHE A 116 3.93 9.18 -2.48
CA PHE A 116 3.08 9.75 -3.52
C PHE A 116 3.33 9.08 -4.87
N LEU A 117 4.58 9.01 -5.33
CA LEU A 117 4.94 8.40 -6.61
C LEU A 117 4.75 6.88 -6.61
N ASN A 118 5.08 6.19 -5.52
CA ASN A 118 4.93 4.73 -5.43
C ASN A 118 3.47 4.29 -5.54
N TRP A 119 2.53 5.05 -4.97
CA TRP A 119 1.10 4.72 -5.03
C TRP A 119 0.50 4.82 -6.43
N PHE A 120 1.14 5.51 -7.36
CA PHE A 120 0.79 5.40 -8.78
C PHE A 120 0.89 3.95 -9.26
N ALA A 121 2.00 3.28 -8.95
CA ALA A 121 2.19 1.88 -9.33
C ALA A 121 1.27 0.92 -8.55
N ILE A 122 0.99 1.20 -7.27
CA ILE A 122 0.03 0.42 -6.49
C ILE A 122 -1.35 0.42 -7.17
N VAL A 123 -1.86 1.59 -7.56
CA VAL A 123 -3.15 1.67 -8.26
C VAL A 123 -3.11 0.92 -9.58
N ILE A 124 -2.09 1.14 -10.40
CA ILE A 124 -2.01 0.56 -11.74
C ILE A 124 -1.85 -0.97 -11.70
N PHE A 125 -0.91 -1.47 -10.91
CA PHE A 125 -0.55 -2.89 -10.97
C PHE A 125 -1.22 -3.75 -9.90
N ALA A 126 -1.53 -3.20 -8.73
CA ALA A 126 -2.16 -4.00 -7.69
C ALA A 126 -3.70 -3.87 -7.67
N VAL A 127 -4.25 -2.73 -8.12
CA VAL A 127 -5.71 -2.51 -8.15
C VAL A 127 -6.28 -2.69 -9.56
N LEU A 128 -5.70 -2.02 -10.57
CA LEU A 128 -6.15 -2.06 -11.96
C LEU A 128 -5.44 -3.15 -12.80
N GLY A 129 -4.76 -4.10 -12.14
CA GLY A 129 -3.96 -5.12 -12.81
C GLY A 129 -4.71 -5.94 -13.84
N THR A 130 -5.97 -6.31 -13.59
CA THR A 130 -6.81 -7.01 -14.57
C THR A 130 -7.07 -6.18 -15.82
N SER A 131 -7.26 -4.86 -15.67
CA SER A 131 -7.46 -3.95 -16.80
C SER A 131 -6.18 -3.76 -17.61
N VAL A 132 -5.02 -3.67 -16.94
CA VAL A 132 -3.71 -3.61 -17.62
C VAL A 132 -3.44 -4.89 -18.41
N LEU A 133 -3.79 -6.06 -17.86
CA LEU A 133 -3.56 -7.35 -18.50
C LEU A 133 -4.58 -7.65 -19.60
N GLY A 134 -5.88 -7.51 -19.31
CA GLY A 134 -6.96 -7.93 -20.21
C GLY A 134 -7.57 -6.79 -21.03
N GLY A 135 -7.39 -5.55 -20.61
CA GLY A 135 -8.14 -4.40 -21.13
C GLY A 135 -9.44 -4.15 -20.37
N ALA A 136 -10.01 -2.98 -20.55
CA ALA A 136 -11.30 -2.60 -20.00
C ALA A 136 -11.91 -1.43 -20.80
N GLY A 137 -13.24 -1.29 -20.79
CA GLY A 137 -13.95 -0.17 -21.41
C GLY A 137 -13.72 -0.07 -22.93
N GLY A 138 -13.54 -1.19 -23.62
CA GLY A 138 -13.25 -1.21 -25.07
C GLY A 138 -11.79 -0.91 -25.43
N THR A 139 -10.94 -0.58 -24.46
CA THR A 139 -9.52 -0.33 -24.67
C THR A 139 -8.70 -1.59 -24.41
N PRO A 140 -7.80 -2.00 -25.32
CA PRO A 140 -7.01 -3.21 -25.17
C PRO A 140 -5.97 -3.08 -24.07
N GLY A 141 -5.70 -4.21 -23.39
CA GLY A 141 -4.59 -4.40 -22.47
C GLY A 141 -3.46 -5.22 -23.09
N LYS A 142 -2.80 -6.04 -22.26
CA LYS A 142 -1.73 -6.94 -22.70
C LYS A 142 -2.24 -8.23 -23.38
N GLY A 143 -3.52 -8.33 -23.70
CA GLY A 143 -4.12 -9.49 -24.40
C GLY A 143 -4.21 -10.75 -23.55
N VAL A 144 -4.26 -10.63 -22.24
CA VAL A 144 -4.45 -11.74 -21.30
C VAL A 144 -5.93 -11.81 -20.93
N ASP A 145 -6.56 -12.96 -21.11
CA ASP A 145 -7.97 -13.16 -20.74
C ASP A 145 -8.18 -13.01 -19.22
N PHE A 146 -9.42 -12.78 -18.78
CA PHE A 146 -9.74 -12.49 -17.38
C PHE A 146 -9.32 -13.62 -16.43
N SER A 147 -9.51 -14.88 -16.79
CA SER A 147 -9.16 -16.00 -15.94
C SER A 147 -7.65 -16.17 -15.80
N SER A 148 -6.93 -15.99 -16.88
CA SER A 148 -5.46 -15.96 -16.89
C SER A 148 -4.92 -14.75 -16.14
N ALA A 149 -5.55 -13.57 -16.24
CA ALA A 149 -5.19 -12.39 -15.47
C ALA A 149 -5.33 -12.63 -13.96
N LEU A 150 -6.38 -13.33 -13.50
CA LEU A 150 -6.51 -13.72 -12.10
C LEU A 150 -5.38 -14.65 -11.65
N GLN A 151 -4.97 -15.62 -12.49
CA GLN A 151 -3.82 -16.48 -12.21
C GLN A 151 -2.52 -15.66 -12.08
N VAL A 152 -2.28 -14.71 -12.99
CA VAL A 152 -1.15 -13.78 -12.90
C VAL A 152 -1.18 -13.07 -11.55
N LEU A 153 -2.33 -12.52 -11.14
CA LEU A 153 -2.44 -11.80 -9.87
C LEU A 153 -2.19 -12.71 -8.65
N ILE A 154 -2.70 -13.94 -8.66
CA ILE A 154 -2.44 -14.91 -7.58
C ILE A 154 -0.95 -15.18 -7.44
N ILE A 155 -0.29 -15.58 -8.53
CA ILE A 155 1.14 -15.92 -8.54
C ILE A 155 1.98 -14.69 -8.14
N SER A 156 1.65 -13.53 -8.68
CA SER A 156 2.39 -12.29 -8.43
C SER A 156 2.23 -11.77 -7.00
N ASN A 157 1.07 -11.93 -6.37
CA ASN A 157 0.88 -11.59 -4.96
C ASN A 157 1.60 -12.56 -4.02
N LEU A 158 1.71 -13.85 -4.38
CA LEU A 158 2.58 -14.79 -3.66
C LEU A 158 4.06 -14.37 -3.77
N ALA A 159 4.52 -13.97 -4.96
CA ALA A 159 5.85 -13.40 -5.12
C ALA A 159 6.02 -12.11 -4.29
N GLY A 160 5.02 -11.24 -4.25
CA GLY A 160 4.98 -10.06 -3.38
C GLY A 160 5.10 -10.39 -1.89
N PHE A 161 4.44 -11.45 -1.43
CA PHE A 161 4.60 -11.94 -0.05
C PHE A 161 6.06 -12.36 0.25
N LEU A 162 6.68 -13.11 -0.65
CA LEU A 162 8.10 -13.44 -0.53
C LEU A 162 8.97 -12.17 -0.56
N GLY A 163 8.56 -11.16 -1.34
CA GLY A 163 9.18 -9.84 -1.36
C GLY A 163 9.20 -9.16 0.00
N TYR A 164 8.14 -9.26 0.81
CA TYR A 164 8.14 -8.72 2.18
C TYR A 164 9.22 -9.36 3.04
N VAL A 165 9.35 -10.69 3.01
CA VAL A 165 10.36 -11.41 3.79
C VAL A 165 11.76 -11.00 3.33
N PHE A 166 11.98 -10.99 2.01
CA PHE A 166 13.27 -10.63 1.42
C PHE A 166 13.67 -9.18 1.74
N HIS A 167 12.79 -8.20 1.52
CA HIS A 167 13.13 -6.80 1.76
C HIS A 167 13.20 -6.44 3.25
N GLY A 168 12.49 -7.16 4.12
CA GLY A 168 12.70 -7.07 5.56
C GLY A 168 14.13 -7.44 5.94
N TRP A 169 14.58 -8.61 5.51
CA TRP A 169 15.95 -9.07 5.71
C TRP A 169 16.99 -8.16 5.02
N LEU A 170 16.73 -7.75 3.79
CA LEU A 170 17.62 -6.88 3.04
C LEU A 170 17.78 -5.51 3.72
N GLY A 171 16.67 -4.95 4.23
CA GLY A 171 16.65 -3.68 4.96
C GLY A 171 17.52 -3.69 6.21
N ASP A 172 17.61 -4.84 6.90
CA ASP A 172 18.50 -4.99 8.05
C ASP A 172 19.98 -5.10 7.63
N ARG A 173 20.27 -5.55 6.38
CA ARG A 173 21.63 -5.74 5.86
C ARG A 173 22.23 -4.51 5.22
N ILE A 174 21.52 -3.86 4.30
CA ILE A 174 22.02 -2.72 3.50
C ILE A 174 21.45 -1.37 3.93
N GLY A 175 20.63 -1.39 4.98
CA GLY A 175 19.87 -0.23 5.45
C GLY A 175 18.52 -0.08 4.76
N ARG A 176 17.51 0.32 5.54
CA ARG A 176 16.09 0.35 5.10
C ARG A 176 15.86 1.29 3.93
N ARG A 177 16.52 2.46 3.92
CA ARG A 177 16.44 3.42 2.83
C ARG A 177 16.91 2.81 1.50
N ASN A 178 18.07 2.15 1.50
CA ASN A 178 18.64 1.56 0.27
C ASN A 178 17.80 0.39 -0.22
N ALA A 179 17.28 -0.45 0.70
CA ALA A 179 16.40 -1.56 0.33
C ALA A 179 15.10 -1.06 -0.33
N VAL A 180 14.51 0.03 0.18
CA VAL A 180 13.31 0.65 -0.40
C VAL A 180 13.63 1.25 -1.77
N ALA A 181 14.69 2.04 -1.88
CA ALA A 181 15.06 2.73 -3.12
C ALA A 181 15.36 1.72 -4.25
N ILE A 182 16.23 0.74 -3.99
CA ILE A 182 16.57 -0.29 -4.98
C ILE A 182 15.33 -1.11 -5.35
N GLY A 183 14.51 -1.49 -4.36
CA GLY A 183 13.31 -2.26 -4.59
C GLY A 183 12.34 -1.54 -5.53
N TRP A 184 11.96 -0.30 -5.23
CA TRP A 184 11.01 0.43 -6.06
C TRP A 184 11.55 0.75 -7.46
N MET A 185 12.85 1.07 -7.61
CA MET A 185 13.50 1.21 -8.91
C MET A 185 13.38 -0.08 -9.74
N LEU A 186 13.74 -1.22 -9.16
CA LEU A 186 13.66 -2.51 -9.84
C LEU A 186 12.22 -2.92 -10.14
N GLY A 187 11.26 -2.57 -9.27
CA GLY A 187 9.83 -2.76 -9.50
C GLY A 187 9.35 -2.04 -10.74
N GLY A 188 9.66 -0.74 -10.85
CA GLY A 188 9.34 0.06 -12.02
C GLY A 188 9.96 -0.49 -13.31
N LEU A 189 11.23 -0.91 -13.25
CA LEU A 189 11.92 -1.54 -14.39
C LEU A 189 11.26 -2.85 -14.80
N ALA A 190 10.92 -3.73 -13.84
CA ALA A 190 10.28 -5.01 -14.13
C ALA A 190 8.91 -4.80 -14.80
N PHE A 191 8.11 -3.83 -14.31
CA PHE A 191 6.85 -3.49 -14.97
C PHE A 191 7.05 -2.87 -16.34
N ALA A 192 8.03 -1.99 -16.53
CA ALA A 192 8.34 -1.45 -17.86
C ALA A 192 8.72 -2.56 -18.85
N LEU A 193 9.51 -3.53 -18.44
CA LEU A 193 9.86 -4.69 -19.26
C LEU A 193 8.61 -5.55 -19.57
N MET A 194 7.75 -5.76 -18.59
CA MET A 194 6.49 -6.50 -18.76
C MET A 194 5.57 -5.80 -19.77
N LEU A 195 5.43 -4.47 -19.69
CA LEU A 195 4.60 -3.70 -20.59
C LEU A 195 5.13 -3.70 -22.04
N ASN A 196 6.43 -3.84 -22.23
CA ASN A 196 7.06 -3.96 -23.53
C ASN A 196 7.12 -5.42 -24.06
N ALA A 197 6.75 -6.42 -23.25
CA ALA A 197 6.65 -7.80 -23.73
C ALA A 197 5.54 -7.95 -24.79
N PRO A 198 5.61 -8.92 -25.72
CA PRO A 198 4.55 -9.18 -26.68
C PRO A 198 3.19 -9.40 -25.99
N SER A 199 2.13 -8.86 -26.60
CA SER A 199 0.76 -9.06 -26.07
C SER A 199 0.38 -10.54 -26.18
N GLY A 200 -0.30 -11.06 -25.14
CA GLY A 200 -0.69 -12.48 -25.05
C GLY A 200 0.44 -13.44 -24.67
N ASP A 201 1.69 -12.99 -24.53
CA ASP A 201 2.80 -13.84 -24.10
C ASP A 201 2.76 -14.06 -22.58
N PHE A 202 1.87 -14.96 -22.15
CA PHE A 202 1.64 -15.31 -20.75
C PHE A 202 2.94 -15.69 -20.03
N TRP A 203 3.80 -16.46 -20.67
CA TRP A 203 5.03 -16.97 -20.07
C TRP A 203 6.11 -15.92 -19.83
N ARG A 204 6.05 -14.78 -20.52
CA ARG A 204 6.88 -13.60 -20.22
C ARG A 204 6.19 -12.62 -19.27
N ILE A 205 4.88 -12.45 -19.41
CA ILE A 205 4.11 -11.53 -18.58
C ILE A 205 4.10 -11.99 -17.13
N VAL A 206 3.85 -13.26 -16.83
CA VAL A 206 3.77 -13.77 -15.45
C VAL A 206 5.03 -13.51 -14.63
N PRO A 207 6.23 -13.94 -15.05
CA PRO A 207 7.43 -13.73 -14.26
C PRO A 207 7.80 -12.24 -14.10
N LEU A 208 7.63 -11.43 -15.15
CA LEU A 208 7.94 -10.00 -15.10
C LEU A 208 6.95 -9.24 -14.20
N TYR A 209 5.66 -9.57 -14.26
CA TYR A 209 4.65 -9.00 -13.38
C TYR A 209 4.90 -9.42 -11.92
N SER A 210 5.23 -10.69 -11.71
CA SER A 210 5.56 -11.23 -10.38
C SER A 210 6.79 -10.56 -9.78
N LEU A 211 7.83 -10.35 -10.59
CA LEU A 211 9.02 -9.62 -10.19
C LEU A 211 8.69 -8.15 -9.90
N GLY A 212 7.81 -7.55 -10.70
CA GLY A 212 7.31 -6.21 -10.47
C GLY A 212 6.61 -6.08 -9.11
N LEU A 213 5.68 -6.98 -8.76
CA LEU A 213 5.03 -6.96 -7.45
C LEU A 213 5.97 -7.32 -6.31
N PHE A 214 6.92 -8.24 -6.50
CA PHE A 214 7.95 -8.55 -5.53
C PHE A 214 8.73 -7.30 -5.10
N PHE A 215 9.09 -6.46 -6.06
CA PHE A 215 9.84 -5.22 -5.85
C PHE A 215 8.95 -3.99 -5.59
N LEU A 216 7.67 -4.01 -5.90
CA LEU A 216 6.75 -2.91 -5.60
C LEU A 216 6.26 -2.97 -4.15
N ILE A 217 5.71 -4.12 -3.74
CA ILE A 217 5.08 -4.27 -2.43
C ILE A 217 6.02 -4.81 -1.35
N GLY A 218 7.03 -5.59 -1.73
CA GLY A 218 8.03 -6.14 -0.81
C GLY A 218 8.74 -5.08 0.03
N PRO A 219 9.24 -3.98 -0.55
CA PRO A 219 9.94 -2.92 0.19
C PRO A 219 9.13 -2.26 1.30
N TYR A 220 7.80 -2.39 1.33
CA TYR A 220 6.99 -1.89 2.45
C TYR A 220 7.36 -2.53 3.78
N ALA A 221 7.96 -3.73 3.80
CA ALA A 221 8.52 -4.32 5.01
C ALA A 221 9.59 -3.43 5.65
N ALA A 222 10.43 -2.79 4.85
CA ALA A 222 11.46 -1.85 5.29
C ALA A 222 10.93 -0.42 5.40
N ALA A 223 10.05 0.02 4.50
CA ALA A 223 9.57 1.39 4.39
C ALA A 223 8.83 1.87 5.64
N LEU A 224 8.01 1.03 6.27
CA LEU A 224 7.28 1.41 7.48
C LEU A 224 8.18 1.56 8.70
N PHE A 225 9.23 0.75 8.78
CA PHE A 225 10.25 0.95 9.80
C PHE A 225 11.05 2.23 9.53
N LEU A 226 11.41 2.48 8.26
CA LEU A 226 12.09 3.70 7.85
C LEU A 226 11.30 4.95 8.28
N ILE A 227 9.98 4.98 8.04
CA ILE A 227 9.12 6.07 8.51
C ILE A 227 9.19 6.19 10.03
N GLY A 228 9.02 5.06 10.75
CA GLY A 228 9.05 5.05 12.21
C GLY A 228 10.36 5.55 12.81
N GLU A 229 11.48 5.27 12.17
CA GLU A 229 12.83 5.65 12.61
C GLU A 229 13.22 7.08 12.18
N SER A 230 12.59 7.61 11.13
CA SER A 230 12.90 8.93 10.59
C SER A 230 12.35 10.09 11.42
N PHE A 231 11.44 9.82 12.37
CA PHE A 231 10.78 10.87 13.14
C PHE A 231 10.90 10.67 14.64
N PRO A 232 11.08 11.77 15.41
CA PRO A 232 11.02 11.72 16.86
C PRO A 232 9.68 11.17 17.36
N SER A 233 9.69 10.52 18.52
CA SER A 233 8.53 9.79 19.07
C SER A 233 7.26 10.63 19.18
N HIS A 234 7.39 11.93 19.53
CA HIS A 234 6.27 12.84 19.75
C HIS A 234 5.52 13.27 18.47
N ILE A 235 6.15 13.20 17.28
CA ILE A 235 5.51 13.50 15.98
C ILE A 235 5.39 12.27 15.07
N ARG A 236 5.94 11.12 15.48
CA ARG A 236 6.03 9.92 14.65
C ARG A 236 4.68 9.48 14.08
N ALA A 237 3.65 9.41 14.92
CA ALA A 237 2.32 8.99 14.49
C ALA A 237 1.74 9.96 13.45
N THR A 238 1.84 11.26 13.69
CA THR A 238 1.36 12.31 12.77
C THR A 238 2.12 12.29 11.45
N ALA A 239 3.45 12.18 11.50
CA ALA A 239 4.29 12.10 10.31
C ALA A 239 4.04 10.81 9.50
N SER A 240 3.90 9.67 10.18
CA SER A 240 3.55 8.41 9.52
C SER A 240 2.20 8.48 8.82
N SER A 241 1.19 9.06 9.48
CA SER A 241 -0.13 9.24 8.89
C SER A 241 -0.10 10.19 7.70
N PHE A 242 0.67 11.28 7.77
CA PHE A 242 0.83 12.22 6.67
C PHE A 242 1.50 11.56 5.46
N VAL A 243 2.61 10.85 5.64
CA VAL A 243 3.31 10.14 4.56
C VAL A 243 2.38 9.13 3.88
N ASN A 244 1.61 8.35 4.66
CA ASN A 244 0.63 7.42 4.11
C ASN A 244 -0.51 8.15 3.38
N ALA A 245 -0.99 9.29 3.88
CA ALA A 245 -2.02 10.09 3.23
C ALA A 245 -1.54 10.63 1.87
N MET A 246 -0.26 11.01 1.75
CA MET A 246 0.32 11.42 0.46
C MET A 246 0.29 10.29 -0.57
N GLY A 247 0.41 9.04 -0.15
CA GLY A 247 0.17 7.88 -1.02
C GLY A 247 -1.25 7.88 -1.60
N GLN A 248 -2.28 8.13 -0.77
CA GLN A 248 -3.67 8.20 -1.25
C GLN A 248 -3.89 9.36 -2.24
N VAL A 249 -3.24 10.51 -2.01
CA VAL A 249 -3.24 11.61 -2.99
C VAL A 249 -2.60 11.16 -4.31
N GLY A 250 -1.50 10.40 -4.25
CA GLY A 250 -0.88 9.78 -5.41
C GLY A 250 -1.81 8.82 -6.14
N ALA A 251 -2.57 8.00 -5.41
CA ALA A 251 -3.57 7.10 -5.98
C ALA A 251 -4.64 7.85 -6.78
N ILE A 252 -5.15 8.95 -6.24
CA ILE A 252 -6.13 9.82 -6.92
C ILE A 252 -5.52 10.41 -8.18
N ALA A 253 -4.31 10.97 -8.10
CA ALA A 253 -3.60 11.54 -9.24
C ALA A 253 -3.35 10.49 -10.35
N ALA A 254 -2.97 9.26 -9.98
CA ALA A 254 -2.81 8.15 -10.91
C ALA A 254 -4.12 7.82 -11.65
N GLY A 255 -5.25 7.76 -10.92
CA GLY A 255 -6.56 7.52 -11.51
C GLY A 255 -6.94 8.57 -12.56
N PHE A 256 -6.77 9.84 -12.25
CA PHE A 256 -6.99 10.93 -13.22
C PHE A 256 -6.03 10.82 -14.40
N GLY A 257 -4.75 10.56 -14.17
CA GLY A 257 -3.75 10.43 -15.22
C GLY A 257 -4.06 9.29 -16.19
N VAL A 258 -4.43 8.12 -15.67
CA VAL A 258 -4.86 6.98 -16.49
C VAL A 258 -6.08 7.35 -17.33
N THR A 259 -7.12 7.88 -16.70
CA THR A 259 -8.36 8.25 -17.39
C THR A 259 -8.09 9.26 -18.50
N TRP A 260 -7.27 10.27 -18.24
CA TRP A 260 -6.87 11.26 -19.25
C TRP A 260 -6.11 10.61 -20.41
N THR A 261 -5.12 9.75 -20.13
CA THR A 261 -4.31 9.09 -21.16
C THR A 261 -5.16 8.17 -22.03
N LEU A 262 -6.07 7.38 -21.45
CA LEU A 262 -6.99 6.54 -22.19
C LEU A 262 -7.98 7.38 -23.04
N SER A 263 -8.44 8.54 -22.55
CA SER A 263 -9.31 9.44 -23.32
C SER A 263 -8.63 10.06 -24.54
N GLN A 264 -7.29 10.09 -24.58
CA GLN A 264 -6.50 10.50 -25.75
C GLN A 264 -6.28 9.37 -26.77
N GLY A 265 -6.89 8.20 -26.57
CA GLY A 265 -6.78 7.04 -27.45
C GLY A 265 -5.57 6.14 -27.19
N ALA A 266 -4.87 6.32 -26.07
CA ALA A 266 -3.81 5.40 -25.67
C ALA A 266 -4.40 4.07 -25.18
N ASP A 267 -3.59 3.00 -25.21
CA ASP A 267 -3.94 1.71 -24.62
C ASP A 267 -3.57 1.61 -23.13
N TRP A 268 -4.02 0.54 -22.47
CA TRP A 268 -3.71 0.29 -21.06
C TRP A 268 -2.22 0.09 -20.78
N ALA A 269 -1.44 -0.43 -21.74
CA ALA A 269 -0.01 -0.62 -21.57
C ALA A 269 0.72 0.72 -21.54
N GLN A 270 0.35 1.66 -22.41
CA GLN A 270 0.91 3.01 -22.41
C GLN A 270 0.52 3.78 -21.16
N ALA A 271 -0.75 3.73 -20.76
CA ALA A 271 -1.22 4.35 -19.52
C ALA A 271 -0.49 3.80 -18.30
N ALA A 272 -0.30 2.47 -18.21
CA ALA A 272 0.43 1.82 -17.13
C ALA A 272 1.93 2.15 -17.12
N LEU A 273 2.54 2.37 -18.29
CA LEU A 273 3.94 2.80 -18.37
C LEU A 273 4.13 4.20 -17.79
N TYR A 274 3.33 5.17 -18.23
CA TYR A 274 3.46 6.58 -17.82
C TYR A 274 3.03 6.80 -16.37
N TRP A 275 1.93 6.21 -15.94
CA TRP A 275 1.33 6.45 -14.63
C TRP A 275 1.60 5.33 -13.61
N GLY A 276 2.33 4.29 -13.99
CA GLY A 276 2.66 3.19 -13.09
C GLY A 276 4.17 2.94 -13.01
N ALA A 277 4.75 2.41 -14.09
CA ALA A 277 6.14 1.93 -14.08
C ALA A 277 7.15 3.08 -13.88
N ILE A 278 6.99 4.20 -14.59
CA ILE A 278 7.91 5.36 -14.48
C ILE A 278 7.84 5.99 -13.07
N PRO A 279 6.67 6.34 -12.51
CA PRO A 279 6.61 6.85 -11.14
C PRO A 279 7.14 5.86 -10.10
N CYS A 280 6.92 4.55 -10.29
CA CYS A 280 7.49 3.52 -9.42
C CYS A 280 9.01 3.60 -9.39
N ALA A 281 9.66 3.61 -10.56
CA ALA A 281 11.11 3.73 -10.64
C ALA A 281 11.62 5.06 -10.05
N ALA A 282 10.88 6.15 -10.25
CA ALA A 282 11.25 7.48 -9.73
C ALA A 282 11.02 7.62 -8.21
N SER A 283 10.23 6.74 -7.59
CA SER A 283 9.98 6.73 -6.14
C SER A 283 11.15 6.15 -5.33
N GLY A 284 12.02 5.38 -5.97
CA GLY A 284 13.26 4.82 -5.40
C GLY A 284 14.40 5.81 -5.50
#